data_6fc0ad2e74998ab290cdd7505c98dbed
#
_entry.id   6fc0ad2e74998ab290cdd7505c98dbed
#
_cell.length_a   1.000
_cell.length_b   1.000
_cell.length_c   1.000
_cell.angle_alpha   90.00
_cell.angle_beta   90.00
_cell.angle_gamma   90.00
#
_symmetry.space_group_name_H-M   'P 1'
#
loop_
_entity.id
_entity.type
_entity.pdbx_description
1 polymer ?
#
loop_
_entity_poly.entity_id
_entity_poly.type
_entity_poly.pdbx_seq_one_letter_code
_entity_poly.pdbx_strand_id
1 'polypeptide(L)'
;MNNTFPTEGNLSGLSRKDFQKDINDKKTDLFILKNKKGMEVAVTNYGCAILSIMVPDKNGKYANVILGHDSIDHVINSPEPFLSTTIGRYGNRIAKGKFTLFGEEHELTINNGPNSLHGGPTGFHARVWDAIQIDAVSYTHLTLPT
;
A
#
# COMPACT_ATOMS: atom_id res chain seq x y z
N MET A 1 -7.02 -22.01 7.96
CA MET A 1 -8.25 -21.40 8.49
C MET A 1 -8.44 -20.09 7.74
N ASN A 2 -9.49 -20.00 6.91
CA ASN A 2 -9.78 -18.76 6.16
C ASN A 2 -10.44 -17.77 7.13
N ASN A 3 -9.66 -16.88 7.73
CA ASN A 3 -10.22 -15.75 8.46
C ASN A 3 -10.72 -14.73 7.43
N THR A 4 -11.94 -14.92 6.94
CA THR A 4 -12.63 -13.92 6.13
C THR A 4 -13.30 -12.92 7.08
N PHE A 5 -12.58 -11.82 7.37
CA PHE A 5 -13.24 -10.68 8.03
C PHE A 5 -14.17 -10.00 7.01
N PRO A 6 -15.41 -9.66 7.38
CA PRO A 6 -16.34 -9.03 6.46
C PRO A 6 -15.85 -7.62 6.12
N THR A 7 -15.63 -7.39 4.83
CA THR A 7 -15.44 -6.03 4.28
C THR A 7 -16.79 -5.38 3.93
N GLU A 8 -17.89 -6.14 4.06
CA GLU A 8 -19.24 -5.63 3.85
C GLU A 8 -19.60 -4.59 4.90
N GLY A 9 -20.16 -3.47 4.46
CA GLY A 9 -20.56 -2.36 5.34
C GLY A 9 -19.40 -1.46 5.81
N ASN A 10 -18.29 -1.40 5.03
CA ASN A 10 -17.24 -0.41 5.28
C ASN A 10 -17.68 1.01 4.88
N LEU A 11 -17.06 2.03 5.50
CA LEU A 11 -17.38 3.44 5.26
C LEU A 11 -16.87 3.94 3.91
N SER A 12 -15.81 3.34 3.39
CA SER A 12 -15.18 3.72 2.12
C SER A 12 -16.00 3.30 0.90
N GLY A 13 -16.91 2.32 1.04
CA GLY A 13 -17.66 1.74 -0.07
C GLY A 13 -16.82 0.85 -1.00
N LEU A 14 -15.56 0.58 -0.65
CA LEU A 14 -14.68 -0.28 -1.45
C LEU A 14 -15.10 -1.74 -1.35
N SER A 15 -15.08 -2.45 -2.46
CA SER A 15 -15.42 -3.85 -2.54
C SER A 15 -14.18 -4.74 -2.55
N ARG A 16 -14.11 -5.72 -1.65
CA ARG A 16 -12.98 -6.63 -1.55
C ARG A 16 -12.64 -7.35 -2.86
N LYS A 17 -13.66 -7.75 -3.63
CA LYS A 17 -13.50 -8.44 -4.92
C LYS A 17 -12.69 -7.62 -5.94
N ASP A 18 -12.77 -6.29 -5.87
CA ASP A 18 -12.10 -5.39 -6.80
C ASP A 18 -10.59 -5.25 -6.48
N PHE A 19 -10.15 -5.82 -5.35
CA PHE A 19 -8.75 -5.87 -4.91
C PHE A 19 -8.15 -7.27 -4.89
N GLN A 20 -8.91 -8.29 -5.30
CA GLN A 20 -8.44 -9.67 -5.33
C GLN A 20 -7.91 -10.04 -6.71
N LYS A 21 -6.60 -10.25 -6.81
CA LYS A 21 -5.91 -10.63 -8.04
C LYS A 21 -4.68 -11.47 -7.69
N ASP A 22 -4.35 -12.42 -8.56
CA ASP A 22 -3.09 -13.17 -8.48
C ASP A 22 -1.98 -12.41 -9.25
N ILE A 23 -0.90 -12.07 -8.55
CA ILE A 23 0.26 -11.34 -9.08
C ILE A 23 1.52 -12.06 -8.63
N ASN A 24 2.26 -12.64 -9.58
CA ASN A 24 3.49 -13.38 -9.32
C ASN A 24 3.32 -14.44 -8.20
N ASP A 25 2.30 -15.28 -8.34
CA ASP A 25 1.94 -16.36 -7.41
C ASP A 25 1.53 -15.88 -5.99
N LYS A 26 1.29 -14.60 -5.81
CA LYS A 26 0.78 -14.00 -4.57
C LYS A 26 -0.58 -13.37 -4.80
N LYS A 27 -1.46 -13.52 -3.82
CA LYS A 27 -2.80 -12.92 -3.85
C LYS A 27 -2.82 -11.54 -3.23
N THR A 28 -3.39 -10.59 -3.97
CA THR A 28 -3.74 -9.29 -3.40
C THR A 28 -5.10 -9.36 -2.71
N ASP A 29 -5.32 -8.47 -1.74
CA ASP A 29 -6.57 -8.38 -1.01
C ASP A 29 -6.80 -6.96 -0.46
N LEU A 30 -8.02 -6.73 0.05
CA LEU A 30 -8.44 -5.52 0.75
C LEU A 30 -8.56 -5.80 2.25
N PHE A 31 -7.97 -4.94 3.05
CA PHE A 31 -8.02 -4.98 4.51
C PHE A 31 -8.69 -3.71 5.03
N ILE A 32 -9.70 -3.87 5.89
CA ILE A 32 -10.40 -2.77 6.53
C ILE A 32 -10.05 -2.75 8.02
N LEU A 33 -9.45 -1.65 8.46
CA LEU A 33 -9.07 -1.41 9.85
C LEU A 33 -10.02 -0.39 10.45
N LYS A 34 -10.58 -0.69 11.62
CA LYS A 34 -11.48 0.23 12.34
C LYS A 34 -10.99 0.44 13.75
N ASN A 35 -11.00 1.67 14.22
CA ASN A 35 -10.74 1.93 15.62
C ASN A 35 -12.06 2.04 16.40
N LYS A 36 -11.96 2.02 17.74
CA LYS A 36 -13.12 2.13 18.65
C LYS A 36 -13.91 3.43 18.51
N LYS A 37 -13.33 4.47 17.88
CA LYS A 37 -13.97 5.77 17.66
C LYS A 37 -14.64 5.87 16.28
N GLY A 38 -14.65 4.78 15.51
CA GLY A 38 -15.30 4.70 14.20
C GLY A 38 -14.46 5.15 13.01
N MET A 39 -13.22 5.62 13.21
CA MET A 39 -12.31 5.89 12.10
C MET A 39 -12.00 4.57 11.37
N GLU A 40 -12.01 4.62 10.04
CA GLU A 40 -11.74 3.46 9.18
C GLU A 40 -10.60 3.76 8.21
N VAL A 41 -9.73 2.78 8.01
CA VAL A 41 -8.65 2.81 7.01
C VAL A 41 -8.77 1.57 6.14
N ALA A 42 -8.78 1.76 4.83
CA ALA A 42 -8.71 0.69 3.85
C ALA A 42 -7.30 0.59 3.28
N VAL A 43 -6.75 -0.62 3.23
CA VAL A 43 -5.38 -0.90 2.76
C VAL A 43 -5.40 -2.12 1.85
N THR A 44 -4.60 -2.12 0.78
CA THR A 44 -4.26 -3.35 0.04
C THR A 44 -2.84 -3.79 0.37
N ASN A 45 -2.60 -5.10 0.29
CA ASN A 45 -1.25 -5.64 0.43
C ASN A 45 -0.37 -5.49 -0.83
N TYR A 46 -0.88 -4.93 -1.93
CA TYR A 46 -0.04 -4.50 -3.03
C TYR A 46 0.52 -3.11 -2.72
N GLY A 47 1.85 -3.02 -2.62
CA GLY A 47 2.54 -1.79 -2.25
C GLY A 47 2.21 -1.26 -0.85
N CYS A 48 1.47 -2.02 -0.03
CA CYS A 48 0.85 -1.56 1.22
C CYS A 48 0.13 -0.21 1.02
N ALA A 49 -0.60 -0.10 -0.10
CA ALA A 49 -1.24 1.15 -0.47
C ALA A 49 -2.44 1.45 0.45
N ILE A 50 -2.48 2.66 0.97
CA ILE A 50 -3.64 3.17 1.71
C ILE A 50 -4.66 3.67 0.67
N LEU A 51 -5.85 3.08 0.68
CA LEU A 51 -6.90 3.33 -0.31
C LEU A 51 -7.90 4.38 0.16
N SER A 52 -8.17 4.41 1.46
CA SER A 52 -9.00 5.44 2.08
C SER A 52 -8.68 5.61 3.56
N ILE A 53 -8.90 6.81 4.07
CA ILE A 53 -8.93 7.11 5.50
C ILE A 53 -10.23 7.86 5.76
N MET A 54 -11.20 7.18 6.36
CA MET A 54 -12.52 7.73 6.67
C MET A 54 -12.52 8.28 8.08
N VAL A 55 -12.68 9.58 8.19
CA VAL A 55 -12.73 10.30 9.49
C VAL A 55 -14.01 11.10 9.62
N PRO A 56 -14.59 11.23 10.82
CA PRO A 56 -15.74 12.09 11.05
C PRO A 56 -15.33 13.56 11.10
N ASP A 57 -16.15 14.43 10.54
CA ASP A 57 -16.09 15.86 10.77
C ASP A 57 -16.69 16.23 12.14
N LYS A 58 -16.73 17.52 12.45
CA LYS A 58 -17.30 18.05 13.71
C LYS A 58 -18.77 17.71 13.93
N ASN A 59 -19.51 17.33 12.87
CA ASN A 59 -20.91 16.94 12.91
C ASN A 59 -21.10 15.42 12.89
N GLY A 60 -20.01 14.64 12.91
CA GLY A 60 -20.04 13.18 12.84
C GLY A 60 -20.20 12.62 11.42
N LYS A 61 -20.15 13.45 10.37
CA LYS A 61 -20.21 13.01 8.99
C LYS A 61 -18.84 12.53 8.54
N TYR A 62 -18.77 11.28 8.05
CA TYR A 62 -17.52 10.69 7.55
C TYR A 62 -17.18 11.17 6.15
N ALA A 63 -15.89 11.42 5.93
CA ALA A 63 -15.32 11.73 4.62
C ALA A 63 -13.94 11.09 4.49
N ASN A 64 -13.58 10.72 3.24
CA ASN A 64 -12.23 10.28 2.92
C ASN A 64 -11.30 11.50 2.86
N VAL A 65 -10.17 11.45 3.56
CA VAL A 65 -9.19 12.56 3.65
C VAL A 65 -7.92 12.34 2.87
N ILE A 66 -7.84 11.27 2.07
CA ILE A 66 -6.70 10.99 1.19
C ILE A 66 -7.15 10.74 -0.24
N LEU A 67 -6.21 10.80 -1.17
CA LEU A 67 -6.37 10.28 -2.51
C LEU A 67 -6.02 8.79 -2.52
N GLY A 68 -6.88 7.98 -3.10
CA GLY A 68 -6.68 6.53 -3.22
C GLY A 68 -7.31 5.99 -4.49
N HIS A 69 -7.24 4.68 -4.65
CA HIS A 69 -7.78 3.95 -5.78
C HIS A 69 -8.96 3.07 -5.35
N ASP A 70 -9.86 2.78 -6.29
CA ASP A 70 -11.07 1.98 -6.06
C ASP A 70 -10.93 0.51 -6.47
N SER A 71 -9.81 0.15 -7.10
CA SER A 71 -9.51 -1.21 -7.53
C SER A 71 -8.02 -1.49 -7.59
N ILE A 72 -7.65 -2.78 -7.56
CA ILE A 72 -6.25 -3.21 -7.69
C ILE A 72 -5.66 -2.86 -9.06
N ASP A 73 -6.48 -2.89 -10.11
CA ASP A 73 -6.02 -2.54 -11.44
C ASP A 73 -5.68 -1.04 -11.56
N HIS A 74 -6.43 -0.18 -10.88
CA HIS A 74 -6.10 1.25 -10.80
C HIS A 74 -4.85 1.51 -9.95
N VAL A 75 -4.58 0.74 -8.90
CA VAL A 75 -3.32 0.83 -8.14
C VAL A 75 -2.14 0.46 -9.03
N ILE A 76 -2.21 -0.69 -9.73
CA ILE A 76 -1.11 -1.22 -10.56
C ILE A 76 -0.81 -0.30 -11.76
N ASN A 77 -1.85 0.20 -12.41
CA ASN A 77 -1.74 1.00 -13.64
C ASN A 77 -1.77 2.51 -13.39
N SER A 78 -1.61 2.94 -12.14
CA SER A 78 -1.61 4.36 -11.80
C SER A 78 -0.48 5.09 -12.54
N PRO A 79 -0.74 6.24 -13.16
CA PRO A 79 0.31 7.12 -13.70
C PRO A 79 1.23 7.67 -12.58
N GLU A 80 0.74 7.65 -11.33
CA GLU A 80 1.48 8.01 -10.12
C GLU A 80 1.69 6.75 -9.24
N PRO A 81 2.66 5.88 -9.58
CA PRO A 81 2.80 4.56 -8.96
C PRO A 81 3.14 4.62 -7.46
N PHE A 82 3.54 5.80 -6.98
CA PHE A 82 3.90 6.03 -5.57
C PHE A 82 2.74 6.61 -4.75
N LEU A 83 1.57 6.87 -5.36
CA LEU A 83 0.42 7.46 -4.69
C LEU A 83 -0.06 6.56 -3.55
N SER A 84 0.01 7.09 -2.32
CA SER A 84 -0.43 6.42 -1.09
C SER A 84 0.19 5.03 -0.83
N THR A 85 1.29 4.69 -1.51
CA THR A 85 2.02 3.42 -1.36
C THR A 85 3.16 3.52 -0.36
N THR A 86 3.64 2.37 0.12
CA THR A 86 4.84 2.31 0.96
C THR A 86 6.09 2.46 0.10
N ILE A 87 6.93 3.41 0.49
CA ILE A 87 8.18 3.75 -0.22
C ILE A 87 9.36 3.06 0.45
N GLY A 88 10.23 2.46 -0.36
CA GLY A 88 11.46 1.79 0.14
C GLY A 88 12.15 0.95 -0.96
N ARG A 89 13.39 0.43 -0.62
CA ARG A 89 14.04 0.64 0.71
C ARG A 89 14.42 2.09 0.99
N TYR A 90 14.92 2.82 -0.02
CA TYR A 90 15.35 4.21 0.12
C TYR A 90 14.28 5.13 -0.46
N GLY A 91 13.84 6.10 0.34
CA GLY A 91 12.89 7.12 -0.09
C GLY A 91 13.59 8.26 -0.82
N ASN A 92 12.87 8.86 -1.80
CA ASN A 92 13.39 9.93 -2.65
C ASN A 92 14.54 9.46 -3.56
N ARG A 93 15.48 10.33 -3.93
CA ARG A 93 16.43 10.09 -5.03
C ARG A 93 17.83 9.75 -4.54
N ILE A 94 18.44 8.78 -5.24
CA ILE A 94 19.89 8.55 -5.20
C ILE A 94 20.44 9.01 -6.55
N ALA A 95 21.32 10.02 -6.49
CA ALA A 95 21.90 10.63 -7.68
C ALA A 95 22.66 9.59 -8.51
N LYS A 96 22.38 9.55 -9.82
CA LYS A 96 22.97 8.59 -10.78
C LYS A 96 22.77 7.12 -10.37
N GLY A 97 21.89 6.83 -9.41
CA GLY A 97 21.67 5.50 -8.86
C GLY A 97 22.89 4.89 -8.18
N LYS A 98 23.86 5.67 -7.74
CA LYS A 98 25.12 5.18 -7.18
C LYS A 98 25.38 5.73 -5.79
N PHE A 99 25.88 4.87 -4.91
CA PHE A 99 26.35 5.25 -3.57
C PHE A 99 27.44 4.29 -3.10
N THR A 100 28.26 4.75 -2.15
CA THR A 100 29.28 3.92 -1.51
C THR A 100 28.85 3.58 -0.09
N LEU A 101 28.92 2.31 0.28
CA LEU A 101 28.63 1.83 1.61
C LEU A 101 29.72 0.85 2.05
N PHE A 102 30.32 1.07 3.21
CA PHE A 102 31.45 0.28 3.75
C PHE A 102 32.64 0.13 2.77
N GLY A 103 32.87 1.13 1.92
CA GLY A 103 33.94 1.13 0.94
C GLY A 103 33.61 0.44 -0.40
N GLU A 104 32.42 -0.12 -0.53
CA GLU A 104 31.94 -0.75 -1.77
C GLU A 104 30.97 0.17 -2.52
N GLU A 105 31.15 0.30 -3.83
CA GLU A 105 30.21 1.01 -4.70
C GLU A 105 29.01 0.10 -5.01
N HIS A 106 27.81 0.66 -4.82
CA HIS A 106 26.55 0.04 -5.16
C HIS A 106 25.86 0.80 -6.29
N GLU A 107 25.34 0.07 -7.27
CA GLU A 107 24.60 0.63 -8.39
C GLU A 107 23.14 0.17 -8.36
N LEU A 108 22.21 1.13 -8.52
CA LEU A 108 20.77 0.93 -8.49
C LEU A 108 20.17 1.21 -9.86
N THR A 109 19.04 0.57 -10.14
CA THR A 109 18.27 0.83 -11.35
C THR A 109 17.80 2.28 -11.41
N ILE A 110 18.01 2.91 -12.57
CA ILE A 110 17.55 4.26 -12.88
C ILE A 110 16.08 4.21 -13.30
N ASN A 111 15.23 5.05 -12.69
CA ASN A 111 13.81 5.14 -13.01
C ASN A 111 13.25 6.56 -12.99
N ASN A 112 14.10 7.58 -12.78
CA ASN A 112 13.66 8.98 -12.76
C ASN A 112 14.77 9.89 -13.31
N GLY A 113 14.74 10.17 -14.62
CA GLY A 113 15.80 10.89 -15.30
C GLY A 113 17.13 10.15 -15.07
N PRO A 114 18.19 10.83 -14.55
CA PRO A 114 19.46 10.17 -14.28
C PRO A 114 19.51 9.47 -12.91
N ASN A 115 18.44 9.44 -12.14
CA ASN A 115 18.45 9.03 -10.74
C ASN A 115 17.67 7.74 -10.49
N SER A 116 17.99 7.05 -9.40
CA SER A 116 17.12 6.07 -8.78
C SER A 116 16.14 6.77 -7.83
N LEU A 117 14.85 6.51 -7.96
CA LEU A 117 13.78 7.10 -7.17
C LEU A 117 12.99 6.03 -6.44
N HIS A 118 12.77 6.22 -5.14
CA HIS A 118 11.84 5.47 -4.31
C HIS A 118 12.04 3.94 -4.33
N GLY A 119 13.29 3.48 -4.43
CA GLY A 119 13.64 2.07 -4.47
C GLY A 119 13.62 1.44 -5.87
N GLY A 120 13.54 2.28 -6.92
CA GLY A 120 13.56 1.85 -8.31
C GLY A 120 12.20 1.30 -8.79
N PRO A 121 12.14 0.71 -10.00
CA PRO A 121 10.88 0.28 -10.61
C PRO A 121 10.21 -0.88 -9.88
N THR A 122 10.96 -1.65 -9.09
CA THR A 122 10.50 -2.80 -8.32
C THR A 122 10.65 -2.60 -6.81
N GLY A 123 10.55 -1.34 -6.36
CA GLY A 123 10.59 -0.98 -4.96
C GLY A 123 9.38 -1.51 -4.16
N PHE A 124 9.24 -1.10 -2.93
CA PHE A 124 8.18 -1.57 -2.01
C PHE A 124 6.76 -1.33 -2.54
N HIS A 125 6.55 -0.23 -3.27
CA HIS A 125 5.28 0.11 -3.91
C HIS A 125 4.79 -0.92 -4.94
N ALA A 126 5.69 -1.68 -5.56
CA ALA A 126 5.40 -2.64 -6.61
C ALA A 126 5.50 -4.11 -6.14
N ARG A 127 5.30 -4.35 -4.85
CA ARG A 127 5.37 -5.70 -4.24
C ARG A 127 4.03 -6.11 -3.66
N VAL A 128 3.71 -7.39 -3.76
CA VAL A 128 2.64 -8.00 -2.95
C VAL A 128 3.26 -8.42 -1.63
N TRP A 129 2.79 -7.82 -0.55
CA TRP A 129 3.25 -8.08 0.81
C TRP A 129 2.48 -9.24 1.41
N ASP A 130 3.12 -10.02 2.27
CA ASP A 130 2.41 -11.00 3.05
C ASP A 130 1.65 -10.27 4.17
N ALA A 131 0.35 -10.50 4.24
CA ALA A 131 -0.54 -9.77 5.13
C ALA A 131 -1.30 -10.72 6.04
N ILE A 132 -1.31 -10.44 7.33
CA ILE A 132 -2.08 -11.15 8.33
C ILE A 132 -2.87 -10.12 9.13
N GLN A 133 -4.19 -10.22 9.07
CA GLN A 133 -5.05 -9.42 9.95
C GLN A 133 -5.20 -10.13 11.29
N ILE A 134 -4.68 -9.53 12.35
CA ILE A 134 -4.66 -10.12 13.70
C ILE A 134 -5.97 -9.80 14.43
N ASP A 135 -6.50 -8.58 14.24
CA ASP A 135 -7.73 -8.12 14.85
C ASP A 135 -8.43 -7.13 13.91
N ALA A 136 -9.75 -7.20 13.82
CA ALA A 136 -10.56 -6.26 13.04
C ALA A 136 -10.51 -4.82 13.60
N VAL A 137 -10.04 -4.65 14.84
CA VAL A 137 -10.09 -3.36 15.54
C VAL A 137 -8.75 -2.63 15.60
N SER A 138 -7.59 -3.29 15.35
CA SER A 138 -6.32 -2.66 15.73
C SER A 138 -5.11 -2.89 14.82
N TYR A 139 -4.90 -4.05 14.21
CA TYR A 139 -3.62 -4.35 13.56
C TYR A 139 -3.77 -5.20 12.29
N THR A 140 -3.10 -4.76 11.23
CA THR A 140 -2.70 -5.63 10.12
C THR A 140 -1.18 -5.67 10.10
N HIS A 141 -0.59 -6.87 10.14
CA HIS A 141 0.84 -7.06 9.93
C HIS A 141 1.08 -7.24 8.44
N LEU A 142 1.96 -6.39 7.90
CA LEU A 142 2.43 -6.48 6.52
C LEU A 142 3.93 -6.77 6.59
N THR A 143 4.35 -7.91 6.05
CA THR A 143 5.76 -8.29 5.99
C THR A 143 6.26 -8.25 4.55
N LEU A 144 7.48 -7.75 4.38
CA LEU A 144 8.14 -7.76 3.09
C LEU A 144 8.26 -9.18 2.58
N PRO A 145 8.00 -9.44 1.30
CA PRO A 145 8.45 -10.65 0.66
C PRO A 145 9.98 -10.69 0.70
N THR A 146 10.52 -11.76 1.25
CA THR A 146 11.96 -12.07 1.22
C THR A 146 12.41 -12.40 -0.19
#